data_63032bbc85e0696120defa9b74546603
#
_entry.id   63032bbc85e0696120defa9b74546603
#
_cell.length_a   1.000
_cell.length_b   1.000
_cell.length_c   1.000
_cell.angle_alpha   90.00
_cell.angle_beta   90.00
_cell.angle_gamma   90.00
#
_symmetry.space_group_name_H-M   'P 1'
#
loop_
_entity.id
_entity.type
_entity.pdbx_description
1 polymer ?
#
loop_
_entity_poly.entity_id
_entity_poly.type
_entity_poly.pdbx_seq_one_letter_code
_entity_poly.pdbx_strand_id
1 'polypeptide(L)'
;EKNRENFGAAGNFFNGIKRVARELAPEAEYFCFSDQDDVWVKDKLSRSLAKIKEIEGGRPALVFSDVAITDKNLKVTADSYFKAEKVDNTKIALNYLLMENKFIGGTVLVNKALVDAELKAEEKGLLPHKKAKMHDWWFGLIAAGLGRVGEVKGFTEYYRQHGGNVVGGETFGSYFISRISKLKEIRQRIYQNIEQAEEFLLYFGDALPPDKKRITKEFVKLKDRGFIG
;
A
#
# COMPACT_ATOMS: atom_id res chain seq x y z
N GLU A 1 6.13 -17.99 -13.98
CA GLU A 1 7.33 -18.52 -13.32
C GLU A 1 7.08 -18.68 -11.82
N LYS A 2 7.63 -19.73 -11.22
CA LYS A 2 7.43 -20.00 -9.80
C LYS A 2 8.63 -19.46 -9.00
N ASN A 3 8.38 -18.72 -7.93
CA ASN A 3 9.43 -18.30 -7.00
C ASN A 3 10.15 -19.54 -6.41
N ARG A 4 11.44 -19.42 -6.14
CA ARG A 4 12.24 -20.51 -5.54
C ARG A 4 11.81 -20.79 -4.09
N GLU A 5 11.30 -19.77 -3.39
CA GLU A 5 10.78 -19.85 -2.02
C GLU A 5 9.52 -19.01 -1.87
N ASN A 6 8.79 -19.18 -0.78
CA ASN A 6 7.60 -18.40 -0.49
C ASN A 6 7.99 -17.06 0.17
N PHE A 7 7.89 -15.98 -0.57
CA PHE A 7 8.15 -14.60 -0.10
C PHE A 7 6.92 -13.92 0.52
N GLY A 8 5.80 -14.63 0.65
CA GLY A 8 4.52 -14.03 1.03
C GLY A 8 3.94 -13.12 -0.07
N ALA A 9 2.76 -12.54 0.19
CA ALA A 9 2.07 -11.70 -0.79
C ALA A 9 2.89 -10.47 -1.17
N ALA A 10 3.33 -9.68 -0.19
CA ALA A 10 4.12 -8.47 -0.44
C ALA A 10 5.41 -8.76 -1.21
N GLY A 11 6.21 -9.72 -0.76
CA GLY A 11 7.46 -10.08 -1.42
C GLY A 11 7.27 -10.61 -2.84
N ASN A 12 6.16 -11.29 -3.13
CA ASN A 12 5.83 -11.73 -4.48
C ASN A 12 5.60 -10.54 -5.42
N PHE A 13 4.85 -9.51 -4.97
CA PHE A 13 4.62 -8.30 -5.75
C PHE A 13 5.90 -7.49 -5.95
N PHE A 14 6.77 -7.36 -4.95
CA PHE A 14 8.06 -6.68 -5.08
C PHE A 14 8.98 -7.38 -6.09
N ASN A 15 9.09 -8.70 -6.03
CA ASN A 15 9.86 -9.46 -7.01
C ASN A 15 9.26 -9.36 -8.42
N GLY A 16 7.94 -9.37 -8.52
CA GLY A 16 7.22 -9.23 -9.79
C GLY A 16 7.49 -7.89 -10.46
N ILE A 17 7.32 -6.77 -9.75
CA ILE A 17 7.52 -5.44 -10.32
C ILE A 17 8.97 -5.20 -10.71
N LYS A 18 9.92 -5.66 -9.88
CA LYS A 18 11.35 -5.59 -10.19
C LYS A 18 11.71 -6.32 -11.49
N ARG A 19 11.21 -7.52 -11.65
CA ARG A 19 11.43 -8.31 -12.85
C ARG A 19 10.78 -7.67 -14.07
N VAL A 20 9.55 -7.21 -13.96
CA VAL A 20 8.87 -6.51 -15.06
C VAL A 20 9.66 -5.28 -15.47
N ALA A 21 10.04 -4.44 -14.51
CA ALA A 21 10.73 -3.18 -14.80
C ALA A 21 12.18 -3.34 -15.33
N ARG A 22 12.87 -4.43 -14.96
CA ARG A 22 14.27 -4.66 -15.39
C ARG A 22 14.43 -5.56 -16.60
N GLU A 23 13.53 -6.54 -16.77
CA GLU A 23 13.74 -7.64 -17.72
C GLU A 23 12.62 -7.76 -18.76
N LEU A 24 11.35 -7.68 -18.36
CA LEU A 24 10.23 -8.03 -19.24
C LEU A 24 9.67 -6.83 -20.01
N ALA A 25 9.65 -5.65 -19.41
CA ALA A 25 9.14 -4.43 -20.01
C ALA A 25 9.89 -3.20 -19.44
N PRO A 26 11.21 -3.06 -19.69
CA PRO A 26 12.00 -1.95 -19.14
C PRO A 26 11.56 -0.57 -19.66
N GLU A 27 10.86 -0.55 -20.79
CA GLU A 27 10.25 0.66 -21.41
C GLU A 27 8.90 1.04 -20.81
N ALA A 28 8.29 0.21 -19.93
CA ALA A 28 7.01 0.50 -19.34
C ALA A 28 7.06 1.77 -18.49
N GLU A 29 6.13 2.68 -18.72
CA GLU A 29 6.02 3.94 -17.98
C GLU A 29 5.10 3.82 -16.76
N TYR A 30 4.16 2.87 -16.77
CA TYR A 30 3.17 2.68 -15.72
C TYR A 30 3.02 1.20 -15.37
N PHE A 31 2.81 0.93 -14.08
CA PHE A 31 2.68 -0.41 -13.53
C PHE A 31 1.43 -0.47 -12.64
N CYS A 32 0.69 -1.55 -12.73
CA CYS A 32 -0.42 -1.84 -11.82
C CYS A 32 -0.32 -3.25 -11.28
N PHE A 33 -0.93 -3.46 -10.13
CA PHE A 33 -1.01 -4.76 -9.49
C PHE A 33 -2.37 -5.40 -9.79
N SER A 34 -2.41 -6.72 -9.80
CA SER A 34 -3.65 -7.48 -10.02
C SER A 34 -3.65 -8.69 -9.11
N ASP A 35 -4.71 -8.84 -8.34
CA ASP A 35 -5.01 -10.08 -7.65
C ASP A 35 -5.67 -11.06 -8.61
N GLN A 36 -5.50 -12.37 -8.37
CA GLN A 36 -5.95 -13.42 -9.31
C GLN A 36 -7.45 -13.68 -9.24
N ASP A 37 -8.15 -13.18 -8.26
CA ASP A 37 -9.55 -13.48 -7.94
C ASP A 37 -10.49 -12.27 -8.06
N ASP A 38 -9.95 -11.09 -8.38
CA ASP A 38 -10.71 -9.87 -8.56
C ASP A 38 -11.03 -9.58 -10.04
N VAL A 39 -12.02 -8.73 -10.28
CA VAL A 39 -12.46 -8.39 -11.64
C VAL A 39 -12.38 -6.89 -11.87
N TRP A 40 -11.56 -6.47 -12.81
CA TRP A 40 -11.42 -5.07 -13.19
C TRP A 40 -12.62 -4.56 -13.99
N VAL A 41 -13.05 -3.33 -13.73
CA VAL A 41 -14.01 -2.66 -14.62
C VAL A 41 -13.30 -2.25 -15.91
N LYS A 42 -14.07 -2.13 -17.00
CA LYS A 42 -13.54 -1.94 -18.36
C LYS A 42 -12.70 -0.66 -18.51
N ASP A 43 -13.01 0.39 -17.75
CA ASP A 43 -12.38 1.69 -17.85
C ASP A 43 -11.33 1.94 -16.75
N LYS A 44 -10.98 0.93 -15.93
CA LYS A 44 -9.99 1.04 -14.85
C LYS A 44 -8.68 1.67 -15.31
N LEU A 45 -8.04 1.09 -16.32
CA LEU A 45 -6.74 1.55 -16.78
C LEU A 45 -6.81 2.97 -17.35
N SER A 46 -7.80 3.29 -18.18
CA SER A 46 -7.94 4.61 -18.77
C SER A 46 -8.16 5.71 -17.73
N ARG A 47 -9.00 5.44 -16.71
CA ARG A 47 -9.23 6.37 -15.60
C ARG A 47 -8.00 6.55 -14.72
N SER A 48 -7.31 5.45 -14.40
CA SER A 48 -6.10 5.49 -13.58
C SER A 48 -4.96 6.21 -14.32
N LEU A 49 -4.77 5.94 -15.61
CA LEU A 49 -3.79 6.64 -16.44
C LEU A 49 -4.09 8.14 -16.60
N ALA A 50 -5.34 8.51 -16.79
CA ALA A 50 -5.72 9.94 -16.86
C ALA A 50 -5.38 10.63 -15.53
N LYS A 51 -5.69 10.00 -14.40
CA LYS A 51 -5.45 10.59 -13.08
C LYS A 51 -3.96 10.68 -12.75
N ILE A 52 -3.16 9.65 -13.03
CA ILE A 52 -1.73 9.69 -12.70
C ILE A 52 -1.01 10.75 -13.57
N LYS A 53 -1.33 10.86 -14.85
CA LYS A 53 -0.78 11.90 -15.75
C LYS A 53 -1.13 13.31 -15.31
N GLU A 54 -2.31 13.51 -14.71
CA GLU A 54 -2.72 14.80 -14.13
C GLU A 54 -1.81 15.22 -12.96
N ILE A 55 -1.38 14.26 -12.14
CA ILE A 55 -0.72 14.57 -10.86
C ILE A 55 0.79 14.39 -10.84
N GLU A 56 1.38 13.54 -11.71
CA GLU A 56 2.76 13.06 -11.56
C GLU A 56 3.82 14.17 -11.71
N GLY A 57 3.72 15.01 -12.76
CA GLY A 57 4.67 16.12 -13.01
C GLY A 57 6.13 15.68 -12.95
N GLY A 58 6.47 14.50 -13.50
CA GLY A 58 7.82 13.91 -13.50
C GLY A 58 8.31 13.40 -12.14
N ARG A 59 7.44 13.28 -11.14
CA ARG A 59 7.79 12.80 -9.80
C ARG A 59 7.23 11.40 -9.55
N PRO A 60 7.74 10.66 -8.55
CA PRO A 60 7.10 9.45 -8.07
C PRO A 60 5.62 9.67 -7.81
N ALA A 61 4.77 8.86 -8.42
CA ALA A 61 3.32 9.02 -8.31
C ALA A 61 2.61 7.68 -8.18
N LEU A 62 1.55 7.70 -7.37
CA LEU A 62 0.64 6.58 -7.15
C LEU A 62 -0.79 7.10 -7.24
N VAL A 63 -1.65 6.37 -7.96
CA VAL A 63 -3.09 6.53 -7.87
C VAL A 63 -3.76 5.25 -7.40
N PHE A 64 -4.89 5.40 -6.73
CA PHE A 64 -5.69 4.31 -6.18
C PHE A 64 -7.18 4.64 -6.33
N SER A 65 -8.03 3.64 -6.16
CA SER A 65 -9.47 3.83 -6.16
C SER A 65 -10.14 3.03 -5.05
N ASP A 66 -11.45 3.23 -4.92
CA ASP A 66 -12.31 2.33 -4.17
C ASP A 66 -12.56 1.01 -4.93
N VAL A 67 -13.17 0.04 -4.26
CA VAL A 67 -13.66 -1.21 -4.84
C VAL A 67 -15.12 -1.44 -4.45
N ALA A 68 -15.87 -2.13 -5.32
CA ALA A 68 -17.14 -2.72 -4.95
C ALA A 68 -16.88 -4.12 -4.35
N ILE A 69 -17.37 -4.36 -3.14
CA ILE A 69 -17.22 -5.65 -2.47
C ILE A 69 -18.24 -6.63 -3.06
N THR A 70 -17.77 -7.84 -3.40
CA THR A 70 -18.62 -8.91 -3.96
C THR A 70 -18.48 -10.21 -3.18
N ASP A 71 -19.48 -11.06 -3.30
CA ASP A 71 -19.38 -12.45 -2.88
C ASP A 71 -18.58 -13.30 -3.91
N LYS A 72 -18.43 -14.60 -3.63
CA LYS A 72 -17.73 -15.53 -4.52
C LYS A 72 -18.31 -15.62 -5.95
N ASN A 73 -19.57 -15.22 -6.15
CA ASN A 73 -20.29 -15.24 -7.41
C ASN A 73 -20.31 -13.88 -8.11
N LEU A 74 -19.53 -12.90 -7.63
CA LEU A 74 -19.49 -11.51 -8.11
C LEU A 74 -20.80 -10.72 -7.87
N LYS A 75 -21.66 -11.16 -6.97
CA LYS A 75 -22.81 -10.37 -6.54
C LYS A 75 -22.32 -9.27 -5.58
N VAL A 76 -22.58 -8.01 -5.93
CA VAL A 76 -22.20 -6.86 -5.11
C VAL A 76 -22.90 -6.93 -3.75
N THR A 77 -22.12 -6.88 -2.67
CA THR A 77 -22.59 -6.85 -1.27
C THR A 77 -22.42 -5.46 -0.65
N ALA A 78 -21.44 -4.66 -1.15
CA ALA A 78 -21.30 -3.25 -0.82
C ALA A 78 -20.68 -2.50 -2.01
N ASP A 79 -21.21 -1.31 -2.31
CA ASP A 79 -20.76 -0.49 -3.46
C ASP A 79 -19.45 0.25 -3.20
N SER A 80 -18.96 0.24 -1.98
CA SER A 80 -17.77 0.98 -1.57
C SER A 80 -17.14 0.31 -0.35
N TYR A 81 -15.90 -0.11 -0.49
CA TYR A 81 -15.08 -0.61 0.61
C TYR A 81 -14.77 0.50 1.62
N PHE A 82 -14.43 1.70 1.15
CA PHE A 82 -14.10 2.82 2.04
C PHE A 82 -15.26 3.17 2.97
N LYS A 83 -16.50 3.13 2.46
CA LYS A 83 -17.69 3.36 3.29
C LYS A 83 -17.96 2.21 4.25
N ALA A 84 -17.89 0.97 3.75
CA ALA A 84 -18.16 -0.23 4.54
C ALA A 84 -17.19 -0.37 5.71
N GLU A 85 -15.88 -0.15 5.47
CA GLU A 85 -14.80 -0.27 6.45
C GLU A 85 -14.47 1.06 7.15
N LYS A 86 -15.22 2.13 6.86
CA LYS A 86 -15.02 3.49 7.43
C LYS A 86 -13.61 4.03 7.23
N VAL A 87 -13.01 3.75 6.09
CA VAL A 87 -11.70 4.26 5.69
C VAL A 87 -11.83 5.70 5.22
N ASP A 88 -11.11 6.62 5.85
CA ASP A 88 -11.01 8.00 5.38
C ASP A 88 -9.94 8.09 4.29
N ASN A 89 -10.38 7.94 3.04
CA ASN A 89 -9.52 7.95 1.85
C ASN A 89 -8.98 9.35 1.47
N THR A 90 -9.40 10.39 2.19
CA THR A 90 -8.85 11.76 2.01
C THR A 90 -7.54 11.96 2.77
N LYS A 91 -7.27 11.15 3.79
CA LYS A 91 -6.07 11.19 4.63
C LYS A 91 -4.92 10.39 4.03
N ILE A 92 -4.39 10.89 2.91
CA ILE A 92 -3.31 10.28 2.12
C ILE A 92 -1.96 10.99 2.22
N ALA A 93 -1.83 11.98 3.10
CA ALA A 93 -0.54 12.57 3.40
C ALA A 93 0.34 11.61 4.21
N LEU A 94 1.67 11.79 4.15
CA LEU A 94 2.65 10.87 4.72
C LEU A 94 2.40 10.57 6.21
N ASN A 95 2.06 11.58 7.01
CA ASN A 95 1.78 11.41 8.44
C ASN A 95 0.63 10.43 8.72
N TYR A 96 -0.41 10.38 7.88
CA TYR A 96 -1.50 9.41 8.01
C TYR A 96 -1.06 8.03 7.53
N LEU A 97 -0.33 7.97 6.41
CA LEU A 97 0.13 6.72 5.83
C LEU A 97 1.20 6.02 6.68
N LEU A 98 1.93 6.73 7.54
CA LEU A 98 2.79 6.10 8.55
C LEU A 98 1.99 5.26 9.56
N MET A 99 0.73 5.62 9.81
CA MET A 99 -0.14 4.96 10.78
C MET A 99 -1.00 3.85 10.18
N GLU A 100 -1.45 4.01 8.93
CA GLU A 100 -2.50 3.16 8.36
C GLU A 100 -2.38 3.05 6.84
N ASN A 101 -2.57 1.83 6.31
CA ASN A 101 -2.75 1.62 4.88
C ASN A 101 -4.12 2.16 4.42
N LYS A 102 -4.13 2.92 3.33
CA LYS A 102 -5.34 3.44 2.70
C LYS A 102 -5.60 2.83 1.32
N PHE A 103 -4.74 1.94 0.89
CA PHE A 103 -4.75 1.40 -0.46
C PHE A 103 -5.25 -0.03 -0.50
N ILE A 104 -5.85 -0.39 -1.61
CA ILE A 104 -6.20 -1.77 -1.96
C ILE A 104 -5.31 -2.13 -3.14
N GLY A 105 -4.45 -3.13 -2.98
CA GLY A 105 -3.37 -3.47 -3.92
C GLY A 105 -3.81 -3.53 -5.36
N GLY A 106 -4.88 -4.26 -5.64
CA GLY A 106 -5.43 -4.41 -6.97
C GLY A 106 -5.84 -3.10 -7.65
N THR A 107 -6.15 -2.02 -6.90
CA THR A 107 -6.53 -0.71 -7.46
C THR A 107 -5.37 0.21 -7.78
N VAL A 108 -4.16 -0.12 -7.29
CA VAL A 108 -3.00 0.77 -7.36
C VAL A 108 -2.39 0.77 -8.75
N LEU A 109 -2.11 1.98 -9.27
CA LEU A 109 -1.28 2.22 -10.44
C LEU A 109 -0.17 3.20 -10.07
N VAL A 110 1.06 2.87 -10.44
CA VAL A 110 2.28 3.65 -10.15
C VAL A 110 3.00 4.01 -11.45
N ASN A 111 3.74 5.13 -11.46
CA ASN A 111 4.58 5.48 -12.59
C ASN A 111 6.00 4.93 -12.45
N LYS A 112 6.75 4.95 -13.57
CA LYS A 112 8.13 4.50 -13.63
C LYS A 112 9.02 5.22 -12.63
N ALA A 113 8.84 6.53 -12.42
CA ALA A 113 9.65 7.31 -11.48
C ALA A 113 9.54 6.76 -10.04
N LEU A 114 8.38 6.24 -9.64
CA LEU A 114 8.19 5.60 -8.33
C LEU A 114 8.89 4.24 -8.27
N VAL A 115 8.75 3.43 -9.30
CA VAL A 115 9.42 2.13 -9.40
C VAL A 115 10.94 2.30 -9.42
N ASP A 116 11.45 3.26 -10.17
CA ASP A 116 12.89 3.56 -10.21
C ASP A 116 13.43 4.04 -8.85
N ALA A 117 12.63 4.80 -8.09
CA ALA A 117 13.02 5.20 -6.73
C ALA A 117 13.16 3.98 -5.80
N GLU A 118 12.25 3.02 -5.90
CA GLU A 118 12.31 1.76 -5.14
C GLU A 118 13.53 0.92 -5.56
N LEU A 119 13.74 0.72 -6.87
CA LEU A 119 14.86 -0.08 -7.38
C LEU A 119 16.22 0.51 -7.02
N LYS A 120 16.36 1.84 -7.02
CA LYS A 120 17.58 2.53 -6.57
C LYS A 120 17.84 2.34 -5.06
N ALA A 121 16.79 2.26 -4.26
CA ALA A 121 16.94 1.98 -2.84
C ALA A 121 17.49 0.56 -2.61
N GLU A 122 17.03 -0.44 -3.37
CA GLU A 122 17.55 -1.79 -3.34
C GLU A 122 19.07 -1.87 -3.68
N GLU A 123 19.52 -1.08 -4.66
CA GLU A 123 20.92 -1.07 -5.10
C GLU A 123 21.90 -0.61 -4.02
N LYS A 124 21.44 0.06 -2.98
CA LYS A 124 22.24 0.41 -1.79
C LYS A 124 22.56 -0.80 -0.90
N GLY A 125 22.24 -2.02 -1.33
CA GLY A 125 22.51 -3.26 -0.58
C GLY A 125 21.55 -3.47 0.60
N LEU A 126 20.54 -2.63 0.71
CA LEU A 126 19.48 -2.79 1.66
C LEU A 126 18.49 -3.77 1.02
N LEU A 127 18.20 -4.88 1.66
CA LEU A 127 17.14 -5.78 1.22
C LEU A 127 15.81 -5.20 1.67
N PRO A 128 15.05 -4.52 0.79
CA PRO A 128 13.77 -3.97 1.15
C PRO A 128 12.85 -5.12 1.50
N HIS A 129 11.79 -4.81 2.18
CA HIS A 129 10.65 -5.69 2.34
C HIS A 129 10.65 -6.62 3.55
N LYS A 130 11.70 -6.68 4.36
CA LYS A 130 11.62 -7.45 5.63
C LYS A 130 10.58 -6.86 6.59
N LYS A 131 10.37 -5.54 6.52
CA LYS A 131 9.44 -4.82 7.39
C LYS A 131 8.31 -4.11 6.65
N ALA A 132 8.34 -4.10 5.31
CA ALA A 132 7.22 -3.64 4.50
C ALA A 132 6.02 -4.59 4.70
N LYS A 133 4.94 -4.10 5.27
CA LYS A 133 3.78 -4.93 5.62
C LYS A 133 3.02 -5.38 4.39
N MET A 134 2.80 -4.46 3.43
CA MET A 134 2.14 -4.71 2.16
C MET A 134 2.78 -3.84 1.07
N HIS A 135 2.81 -4.34 -0.15
CA HIS A 135 3.42 -3.67 -1.30
C HIS A 135 2.73 -2.34 -1.64
N ASP A 136 1.41 -2.31 -1.65
CA ASP A 136 0.59 -1.13 -1.91
C ASP A 136 0.86 -0.02 -0.88
N TRP A 137 0.94 -0.38 0.40
CA TRP A 137 1.28 0.55 1.46
C TRP A 137 2.70 1.12 1.32
N TRP A 138 3.68 0.26 1.01
CA TRP A 138 5.05 0.67 0.81
C TRP A 138 5.21 1.66 -0.35
N PHE A 139 4.64 1.34 -1.51
CA PHE A 139 4.60 2.27 -2.63
C PHE A 139 3.85 3.56 -2.30
N GLY A 140 2.80 3.48 -1.51
CA GLY A 140 2.09 4.65 -0.98
C GLY A 140 2.97 5.55 -0.11
N LEU A 141 3.80 4.99 0.77
CA LEU A 141 4.77 5.75 1.57
C LEU A 141 5.79 6.46 0.68
N ILE A 142 6.33 5.77 -0.35
CA ILE A 142 7.27 6.38 -1.30
C ILE A 142 6.62 7.54 -2.06
N ALA A 143 5.42 7.34 -2.62
CA ALA A 143 4.70 8.36 -3.35
C ALA A 143 4.36 9.57 -2.46
N ALA A 144 3.87 9.35 -1.24
CA ALA A 144 3.58 10.41 -0.29
C ALA A 144 4.85 11.11 0.24
N GLY A 145 5.95 10.38 0.35
CA GLY A 145 7.24 10.89 0.77
C GLY A 145 7.92 11.74 -0.29
N LEU A 146 8.07 11.24 -1.50
CA LEU A 146 8.90 11.81 -2.55
C LEU A 146 8.11 12.49 -3.69
N GLY A 147 6.81 12.26 -3.76
CA GLY A 147 6.02 12.68 -4.92
C GLY A 147 4.56 12.97 -4.63
N ARG A 148 3.66 12.25 -5.30
CA ARG A 148 2.22 12.51 -5.32
C ARG A 148 1.40 11.24 -5.14
N VAL A 149 0.28 11.39 -4.42
CA VAL A 149 -0.76 10.37 -4.29
C VAL A 149 -2.08 10.98 -4.76
N GLY A 150 -2.86 10.24 -5.55
CA GLY A 150 -4.15 10.70 -6.04
C GLY A 150 -5.21 9.61 -6.02
N GLU A 151 -6.46 10.03 -5.85
CA GLU A 151 -7.62 9.15 -5.88
C GLU A 151 -8.31 9.20 -7.24
N VAL A 152 -8.57 8.04 -7.82
CA VAL A 152 -9.50 7.86 -8.95
C VAL A 152 -10.91 7.72 -8.38
N LYS A 153 -11.81 8.63 -8.69
CA LYS A 153 -13.16 8.65 -8.12
C LYS A 153 -13.98 7.42 -8.50
N GLY A 154 -14.74 6.89 -7.54
CA GLY A 154 -15.53 5.68 -7.68
C GLY A 154 -14.67 4.41 -7.65
N PHE A 155 -15.31 3.26 -7.78
CA PHE A 155 -14.60 1.99 -7.79
C PHE A 155 -14.06 1.67 -9.20
N THR A 156 -12.96 0.89 -9.24
CA THR A 156 -12.38 0.39 -10.50
C THR A 156 -12.27 -1.14 -10.52
N GLU A 157 -12.72 -1.81 -9.46
CA GLU A 157 -12.56 -3.24 -9.29
C GLU A 157 -13.70 -3.85 -8.47
N TYR A 158 -14.11 -5.04 -8.83
CA TYR A 158 -14.97 -5.90 -8.04
C TYR A 158 -14.08 -6.78 -7.16
N TYR A 159 -14.01 -6.44 -5.88
CA TYR A 159 -13.22 -7.13 -4.86
C TYR A 159 -13.98 -8.34 -4.33
N ARG A 160 -13.46 -9.53 -4.62
CA ARG A 160 -14.12 -10.77 -4.25
C ARG A 160 -13.75 -11.18 -2.82
N GLN A 161 -14.75 -11.26 -1.95
CA GLN A 161 -14.56 -11.79 -0.60
C GLN A 161 -14.90 -13.28 -0.54
N HIS A 162 -13.95 -14.05 -0.02
CA HIS A 162 -14.09 -15.46 0.32
C HIS A 162 -13.28 -15.77 1.58
N GLY A 163 -13.51 -16.93 2.24
CA GLY A 163 -12.88 -17.26 3.51
C GLY A 163 -11.34 -17.37 3.53
N GLY A 164 -10.67 -17.15 2.40
CA GLY A 164 -9.21 -17.17 2.25
C GLY A 164 -8.56 -15.80 2.00
N ASN A 165 -9.32 -14.70 2.07
CA ASN A 165 -8.75 -13.36 1.86
C ASN A 165 -7.74 -13.01 2.95
N VAL A 166 -6.60 -12.44 2.56
CA VAL A 166 -5.54 -11.99 3.49
C VAL A 166 -6.01 -10.80 4.33
N VAL A 167 -6.92 -9.97 3.78
CA VAL A 167 -7.52 -8.80 4.43
C VAL A 167 -9.04 -8.87 4.23
N GLY A 168 -9.82 -8.68 5.31
CA GLY A 168 -11.29 -8.58 5.22
C GLY A 168 -12.11 -9.71 5.84
N GLY A 169 -11.51 -10.60 6.63
CA GLY A 169 -12.16 -11.79 7.19
C GLY A 169 -12.51 -11.73 8.69
N GLU A 170 -12.69 -10.57 9.32
CA GLU A 170 -13.20 -10.55 10.70
C GLU A 170 -14.71 -10.33 10.72
N THR A 171 -15.43 -11.43 10.86
CA THR A 171 -16.87 -11.45 11.16
C THR A 171 -17.18 -10.69 12.45
N PHE A 172 -18.27 -9.93 12.41
CA PHE A 172 -18.94 -9.19 13.50
C PHE A 172 -19.45 -10.14 14.62
N GLY A 173 -18.55 -10.86 15.29
CA GLY A 173 -18.99 -11.90 16.22
C GLY A 173 -18.01 -12.26 17.31
N SER A 174 -17.45 -11.29 18.06
CA SER A 174 -17.09 -11.54 19.47
C SER A 174 -16.79 -10.22 20.21
N TYR A 175 -17.83 -9.56 20.63
CA TYR A 175 -17.75 -8.28 21.36
C TYR A 175 -17.23 -8.41 22.80
N PHE A 176 -16.77 -9.58 23.26
CA PHE A 176 -16.51 -9.83 24.68
C PHE A 176 -15.19 -10.52 25.06
N ILE A 177 -14.18 -10.56 24.17
CA ILE A 177 -12.88 -11.06 24.59
C ILE A 177 -11.90 -9.91 24.77
N SER A 178 -11.79 -9.56 26.06
CA SER A 178 -10.79 -8.71 26.73
C SER A 178 -10.28 -7.45 26.02
N ARG A 179 -10.62 -6.30 26.57
CA ARG A 179 -9.95 -4.99 26.30
C ARG A 179 -8.42 -5.12 26.26
N ILE A 180 -7.85 -6.02 27.04
CA ILE A 180 -6.41 -6.25 27.16
C ILE A 180 -5.82 -6.90 25.90
N SER A 181 -6.49 -7.90 25.28
CA SER A 181 -6.01 -8.51 24.04
C SER A 181 -6.05 -7.51 22.87
N LYS A 182 -7.11 -6.72 22.75
CA LYS A 182 -7.22 -5.66 21.75
C LYS A 182 -6.13 -4.59 21.91
N LEU A 183 -5.81 -4.18 23.13
CA LEU A 183 -4.71 -3.24 23.38
C LEU A 183 -3.36 -3.84 22.98
N LYS A 184 -3.11 -5.11 23.27
CA LYS A 184 -1.89 -5.81 22.87
C LYS A 184 -1.75 -5.88 21.34
N GLU A 185 -2.83 -6.18 20.63
CA GLU A 185 -2.87 -6.22 19.16
C GLU A 185 -2.66 -4.84 18.54
N ILE A 186 -3.30 -3.79 19.08
CA ILE A 186 -3.10 -2.41 18.65
C ILE A 186 -1.65 -2.00 18.86
N ARG A 187 -1.10 -2.30 20.03
CA ARG A 187 0.31 -2.04 20.33
C ARG A 187 1.23 -2.72 19.34
N GLN A 188 1.03 -3.99 19.08
CA GLN A 188 1.83 -4.75 18.12
C GLN A 188 1.74 -4.15 16.71
N ARG A 189 0.55 -3.76 16.26
CA ARG A 189 0.36 -3.07 14.96
C ARG A 189 1.13 -1.74 14.90
N ILE A 190 1.08 -0.94 15.96
CA ILE A 190 1.83 0.32 16.02
C ILE A 190 3.34 0.06 15.96
N TYR A 191 3.87 -0.92 16.69
CA TYR A 191 5.28 -1.29 16.60
C TYR A 191 5.69 -1.71 15.19
N GLN A 192 4.90 -2.53 14.52
CA GLN A 192 5.15 -2.92 13.14
C GLN A 192 5.13 -1.71 12.16
N ASN A 193 4.25 -0.73 12.41
CA ASN A 193 4.22 0.50 11.62
C ASN A 193 5.48 1.34 11.85
N ILE A 194 5.95 1.41 13.10
CA ILE A 194 7.21 2.10 13.42
C ILE A 194 8.39 1.39 12.75
N GLU A 195 8.46 0.08 12.80
CA GLU A 195 9.51 -0.69 12.12
C GLU A 195 9.51 -0.47 10.60
N GLN A 196 8.32 -0.43 9.98
CA GLN A 196 8.18 -0.08 8.56
C GLN A 196 8.66 1.36 8.28
N ALA A 197 8.35 2.31 9.19
CA ALA A 197 8.80 3.69 9.07
C ALA A 197 10.32 3.85 9.29
N GLU A 198 10.92 3.07 10.18
CA GLU A 198 12.39 2.99 10.34
C GLU A 198 13.05 2.53 9.04
N GLU A 199 12.53 1.47 8.45
CA GLU A 199 13.02 0.96 7.17
C GLU A 199 12.83 2.00 6.06
N PHE A 200 11.65 2.62 5.95
CA PHE A 200 11.39 3.69 5.00
C PHE A 200 12.36 4.87 5.16
N LEU A 201 12.66 5.28 6.39
CA LEU A 201 13.61 6.35 6.67
C LEU A 201 15.04 5.96 6.29
N LEU A 202 15.42 4.70 6.49
CA LEU A 202 16.73 4.17 6.11
C LEU A 202 16.93 4.24 4.58
N TYR A 203 15.90 3.88 3.80
CA TYR A 203 15.97 3.85 2.33
C TYR A 203 15.87 5.23 1.70
N PHE A 204 14.93 6.04 2.18
CA PHE A 204 14.52 7.27 1.51
C PHE A 204 14.86 8.53 2.29
N GLY A 205 15.34 8.40 3.52
CA GLY A 205 15.54 9.53 4.43
C GLY A 205 16.39 10.68 3.86
N ASP A 206 17.35 10.39 2.98
CA ASP A 206 18.18 11.43 2.34
C ASP A 206 17.49 12.11 1.18
N ALA A 207 16.54 11.44 0.55
CA ALA A 207 15.74 11.97 -0.55
C ALA A 207 14.47 12.69 -0.07
N LEU A 208 14.06 12.50 1.18
CA LEU A 208 12.86 13.12 1.73
C LEU A 208 13.03 14.64 1.90
N PRO A 209 12.01 15.43 1.56
CA PRO A 209 11.92 16.83 1.96
C PRO A 209 12.08 16.99 3.48
N PRO A 210 12.66 18.11 3.98
CA PRO A 210 12.98 18.27 5.40
C PRO A 210 11.80 18.10 6.35
N ASP A 211 10.62 18.59 5.98
CA ASP A 211 9.38 18.45 6.74
C ASP A 211 8.92 16.99 6.83
N LYS A 212 8.95 16.27 5.73
CA LYS A 212 8.59 14.85 5.68
C LYS A 212 9.61 13.96 6.41
N LYS A 213 10.90 14.27 6.26
CA LYS A 213 11.96 13.61 7.03
C LYS A 213 11.76 13.80 8.54
N ARG A 214 11.42 15.03 8.97
CA ARG A 214 11.12 15.34 10.38
C ARG A 214 9.91 14.54 10.88
N ILE A 215 8.81 14.56 10.15
CA ILE A 215 7.58 13.81 10.51
C ILE A 215 7.90 12.32 10.68
N THR A 216 8.61 11.71 9.74
CA THR A 216 8.97 10.29 9.83
C THR A 216 9.90 10.01 11.03
N LYS A 217 10.89 10.87 11.28
CA LYS A 217 11.77 10.74 12.45
C LYS A 217 11.01 10.85 13.77
N GLU A 218 10.07 11.79 13.89
CA GLU A 218 9.26 11.92 15.12
C GLU A 218 8.35 10.72 15.31
N PHE A 219 7.80 10.15 14.22
CA PHE A 219 7.02 8.93 14.31
C PHE A 219 7.86 7.74 14.79
N VAL A 220 9.08 7.58 14.28
CA VAL A 220 10.01 6.51 14.71
C VAL A 220 10.38 6.65 16.19
N LYS A 221 10.61 7.86 16.69
CA LYS A 221 10.92 8.11 18.11
C LYS A 221 9.80 7.72 19.09
N LEU A 222 8.59 7.49 18.62
CA LEU A 222 7.50 6.99 19.50
C LEU A 222 7.84 5.63 20.13
N LYS A 223 8.73 4.85 19.51
CA LYS A 223 9.24 3.60 20.05
C LYS A 223 9.92 3.79 21.39
N ASP A 224 10.71 4.87 21.53
CA ASP A 224 11.55 5.14 22.71
C ASP A 224 10.79 5.88 23.81
N ARG A 225 9.67 6.51 23.50
CA ARG A 225 8.91 7.36 24.45
C ARG A 225 8.02 6.60 25.41
N GLY A 226 8.08 5.26 25.42
CA GLY A 226 7.22 4.46 26.30
C GLY A 226 5.72 4.72 26.06
N PHE A 227 5.37 5.21 24.85
CA PHE A 227 4.01 5.62 24.46
C PHE A 227 2.96 4.51 24.64
N ILE A 228 3.43 3.37 25.11
CA ILE A 228 2.62 2.17 25.21
C ILE A 228 2.92 1.48 26.55
N GLY A 229 3.07 2.28 27.58
CA GLY A 229 3.05 1.84 28.97
C GLY A 229 1.62 1.74 29.51
#